data_1b9d978264553f3a115e9cf8722bc838
#
_entry.id   1b9d978264553f3a115e9cf8722bc838
#
_cell.length_a   1.000
_cell.length_b   1.000
_cell.length_c   1.000
_cell.angle_alpha   90.00
_cell.angle_beta   90.00
_cell.angle_gamma   90.00
#
_symmetry.space_group_name_H-M   'P 1'
#
loop_
_entity.id
_entity.type
_entity.pdbx_description
1 polymer ?
#
loop_
_entity_poly.entity_id
_entity_poly.type
_entity_poly.pdbx_seq_one_letter_code
_entity_poly.pdbx_strand_id
1 'polypeptide(L)'
;MKKTAAVLGLILWSLLFLGGCRFIKIEGEPRKPLEYSIVKQENLPAELTALIEEKKGKEFQMTYQSEKELFLIKGYGQQMSGGYSIQVEELGVTSQAIFFKTKLIGPSDTKITLSPPSYPYIVVKMAYRKEPVIFE
;
A
#
# COMPACT_ATOMS: atom_id res chain seq x y z
N MET A 1 -44.53 -22.74 29.20
CA MET A 1 -43.32 -22.34 29.93
C MET A 1 -42.03 -22.91 29.38
N LYS A 2 -41.97 -24.17 29.02
CA LYS A 2 -40.74 -24.76 28.48
C LYS A 2 -40.32 -24.22 27.11
N LYS A 3 -41.28 -23.77 26.29
CA LYS A 3 -40.99 -23.26 24.95
C LYS A 3 -40.37 -21.85 24.98
N THR A 4 -40.72 -21.02 25.93
CA THR A 4 -40.21 -19.66 26.07
C THR A 4 -38.76 -19.63 26.56
N ALA A 5 -38.36 -20.53 27.43
CA ALA A 5 -37.01 -20.66 27.94
C ALA A 5 -36.03 -21.12 26.84
N ALA A 6 -36.49 -22.02 25.96
CA ALA A 6 -35.67 -22.49 24.85
C ALA A 6 -35.45 -21.40 23.77
N VAL A 7 -36.45 -20.58 23.50
CA VAL A 7 -36.33 -19.47 22.56
C VAL A 7 -35.39 -18.40 23.08
N LEU A 8 -35.46 -18.07 24.35
CA LEU A 8 -34.56 -17.11 24.99
C LEU A 8 -33.10 -17.59 24.96
N GLY A 9 -32.88 -18.89 25.20
CA GLY A 9 -31.55 -19.47 25.14
C GLY A 9 -30.96 -19.42 23.73
N LEU A 10 -31.76 -19.65 22.70
CA LEU A 10 -31.34 -19.58 21.32
C LEU A 10 -30.99 -18.15 20.89
N ILE A 11 -31.76 -17.17 21.32
CA ILE A 11 -31.51 -15.76 21.01
C ILE A 11 -30.21 -15.30 21.68
N LEU A 12 -30.01 -15.65 22.92
CA LEU A 12 -28.76 -15.33 23.64
C LEU A 12 -27.54 -15.97 23.00
N TRP A 13 -27.66 -17.19 22.56
CA TRP A 13 -26.56 -17.88 21.89
C TRP A 13 -26.24 -17.27 20.52
N SER A 14 -27.27 -16.89 19.80
CA SER A 14 -27.13 -16.20 18.51
C SER A 14 -26.41 -14.85 18.67
N LEU A 15 -26.72 -14.09 19.71
CA LEU A 15 -26.07 -12.82 20.02
C LEU A 15 -24.60 -12.99 20.37
N LEU A 16 -24.27 -14.01 21.12
CA LEU A 16 -22.89 -14.33 21.47
C LEU A 16 -22.05 -14.72 20.23
N PHE A 17 -22.67 -15.44 19.31
CA PHE A 17 -22.02 -15.84 18.08
C PHE A 17 -21.72 -14.65 17.16
N LEU A 18 -22.66 -13.71 17.05
CA LEU A 18 -22.50 -12.50 16.25
C LEU A 18 -21.43 -11.55 16.84
N GLY A 19 -21.32 -11.49 18.15
CA GLY A 19 -20.31 -10.67 18.83
C GLY A 19 -18.89 -11.20 18.68
N GLY A 20 -18.71 -12.52 18.62
CA GLY A 20 -17.39 -13.14 18.55
C GLY A 20 -16.68 -13.00 17.21
N CYS A 21 -17.41 -12.84 16.11
CA CYS A 21 -16.81 -12.76 14.77
C CYS A 21 -16.31 -11.37 14.39
N ARG A 22 -16.70 -10.33 15.12
CA ARG A 22 -16.41 -8.95 14.74
C ARG A 22 -15.06 -8.41 15.15
N PHE A 23 -14.43 -8.96 16.15
CA PHE A 23 -13.36 -8.27 16.82
C PHE A 23 -11.99 -8.89 16.66
N ILE A 24 -11.89 -10.07 16.11
CA ILE A 24 -10.69 -10.86 16.32
C ILE A 24 -9.65 -10.63 15.23
N LYS A 25 -9.97 -9.96 14.10
CA LYS A 25 -9.07 -10.10 12.96
C LYS A 25 -8.57 -8.83 12.30
N ILE A 26 -9.06 -7.66 12.64
CA ILE A 26 -8.73 -6.46 11.85
C ILE A 26 -7.83 -5.48 12.57
N GLU A 27 -7.90 -5.39 13.89
CA GLU A 27 -7.23 -4.33 14.63
C GLU A 27 -6.02 -4.74 15.45
N GLY A 28 -5.71 -6.02 15.53
CA GLY A 28 -4.70 -6.47 16.48
C GLY A 28 -3.48 -7.14 15.90
N GLU A 29 -3.43 -7.38 14.60
CA GLU A 29 -2.29 -8.07 14.03
C GLU A 29 -1.14 -7.09 13.75
N PRO A 30 0.03 -7.28 14.41
CA PRO A 30 1.15 -6.39 14.17
C PRO A 30 1.71 -6.62 12.76
N ARG A 31 2.11 -5.54 12.13
CA ARG A 31 2.74 -5.59 10.82
C ARG A 31 4.22 -5.89 10.98
N LYS A 32 4.69 -6.93 10.33
CA LYS A 32 6.10 -7.28 10.34
C LYS A 32 6.80 -6.52 9.22
N PRO A 33 7.90 -5.83 9.50
CA PRO A 33 8.61 -5.12 8.44
C PRO A 33 9.16 -6.08 7.40
N LEU A 34 9.12 -5.67 6.14
CA LEU A 34 9.64 -6.41 5.02
C LEU A 34 10.91 -5.74 4.50
N GLU A 35 11.85 -6.54 4.06
CA GLU A 35 13.02 -6.04 3.38
C GLU A 35 12.68 -5.64 1.95
N TYR A 36 13.23 -4.51 1.52
CA TYR A 36 13.03 -3.99 0.19
C TYR A 36 14.22 -3.15 -0.23
N SER A 37 14.31 -2.87 -1.52
CA SER A 37 15.26 -1.91 -2.05
C SER A 37 14.53 -0.92 -2.95
N ILE A 38 15.01 0.33 -2.96
CA ILE A 38 14.49 1.34 -3.87
C ILE A 38 15.21 1.16 -5.21
N VAL A 39 14.44 1.08 -6.28
CA VAL A 39 14.98 0.84 -7.62
C VAL A 39 15.11 2.15 -8.36
N LYS A 40 16.31 2.43 -8.86
CA LYS A 40 16.56 3.61 -9.68
C LYS A 40 15.95 3.42 -11.07
N GLN A 41 15.53 4.51 -11.68
CA GLN A 41 14.90 4.51 -12.99
C GLN A 41 15.71 3.72 -14.03
N GLU A 42 17.01 3.87 -14.01
CA GLU A 42 17.91 3.21 -14.98
C GLU A 42 17.96 1.69 -14.82
N ASN A 43 17.53 1.16 -13.68
CA ASN A 43 17.55 -0.27 -13.36
C ASN A 43 16.19 -0.93 -13.48
N LEU A 44 15.19 -0.22 -13.95
CA LEU A 44 13.84 -0.78 -14.12
C LEU A 44 13.76 -1.67 -15.36
N PRO A 45 12.96 -2.75 -15.30
CA PRO A 45 12.64 -3.50 -16.51
C PRO A 45 12.00 -2.57 -17.57
N ALA A 46 12.35 -2.78 -18.84
CA ALA A 46 11.86 -1.92 -19.91
C ALA A 46 10.32 -1.88 -19.96
N GLU A 47 9.68 -2.99 -19.75
CA GLU A 47 8.22 -3.08 -19.73
C GLU A 47 7.62 -2.24 -18.62
N LEU A 48 8.22 -2.28 -17.43
CA LEU A 48 7.78 -1.49 -16.30
C LEU A 48 7.98 -0.01 -16.54
N THR A 49 9.11 0.38 -17.13
CA THR A 49 9.37 1.77 -17.51
C THR A 49 8.28 2.30 -18.43
N ALA A 50 7.88 1.52 -19.42
CA ALA A 50 6.83 1.92 -20.36
C ALA A 50 5.50 2.13 -19.65
N LEU A 51 5.14 1.26 -18.72
CA LEU A 51 3.92 1.40 -17.93
C LEU A 51 3.93 2.65 -17.07
N ILE A 52 5.05 2.95 -16.43
CA ILE A 52 5.19 4.15 -15.60
C ILE A 52 5.06 5.41 -16.45
N GLU A 53 5.73 5.45 -17.61
CA GLU A 53 5.65 6.60 -18.51
C GLU A 53 4.21 6.89 -18.94
N GLU A 54 3.43 5.85 -19.15
CA GLU A 54 2.01 5.99 -19.50
C GLU A 54 1.17 6.54 -18.35
N LYS A 55 1.49 6.19 -17.10
CA LYS A 55 0.65 6.47 -15.95
C LYS A 55 1.07 7.68 -15.13
N LYS A 56 2.31 8.14 -15.26
CA LYS A 56 2.89 9.13 -14.33
C LYS A 56 2.22 10.49 -14.31
N GLY A 57 1.45 10.83 -15.34
CA GLY A 57 0.74 12.12 -15.42
C GLY A 57 -0.32 12.30 -14.36
N LYS A 58 -0.84 11.22 -13.80
CA LYS A 58 -1.83 11.24 -12.73
C LYS A 58 -1.33 10.41 -11.55
N GLU A 59 -1.92 10.65 -10.37
CA GLU A 59 -1.63 9.78 -9.23
C GLU A 59 -2.00 8.36 -9.57
N PHE A 60 -1.09 7.43 -9.27
CA PHE A 60 -1.31 6.01 -9.56
C PHE A 60 -0.58 5.12 -8.58
N GLN A 61 -0.99 3.88 -8.52
CA GLN A 61 -0.32 2.84 -7.76
C GLN A 61 -0.51 1.53 -8.47
N MET A 62 0.52 0.71 -8.47
CA MET A 62 0.48 -0.59 -9.12
C MET A 62 1.53 -1.53 -8.56
N THR A 63 1.31 -2.81 -8.78
CA THR A 63 2.32 -3.84 -8.54
C THR A 63 2.73 -4.45 -9.87
N TYR A 64 3.96 -4.93 -9.91
CA TYR A 64 4.49 -5.61 -11.09
C TYR A 64 5.32 -6.80 -10.62
N GLN A 65 4.97 -7.98 -11.11
CA GLN A 65 5.68 -9.20 -10.74
C GLN A 65 6.64 -9.61 -11.85
N SER A 66 7.88 -9.90 -11.49
CA SER A 66 8.90 -10.39 -12.41
C SER A 66 9.64 -11.54 -11.74
N GLU A 67 9.42 -12.75 -12.24
CA GLU A 67 10.02 -13.97 -11.72
C GLU A 67 9.81 -14.13 -10.20
N LYS A 68 10.85 -13.90 -9.42
CA LYS A 68 10.83 -14.06 -7.97
C LYS A 68 10.71 -12.74 -7.22
N GLU A 69 10.46 -11.66 -7.93
CA GLU A 69 10.45 -10.33 -7.34
C GLU A 69 9.11 -9.64 -7.55
N LEU A 70 8.76 -8.79 -6.60
CA LEU A 70 7.56 -7.97 -6.65
C LEU A 70 7.98 -6.51 -6.59
N PHE A 71 7.54 -5.74 -7.57
CA PHE A 71 7.75 -4.30 -7.60
C PHE A 71 6.48 -3.59 -7.14
N LEU A 72 6.63 -2.63 -6.24
CA LEU A 72 5.55 -1.78 -5.77
C LEU A 72 5.83 -0.37 -6.27
N ILE A 73 4.87 0.22 -6.96
CA ILE A 73 5.03 1.52 -7.60
C ILE A 73 3.97 2.47 -7.06
N LYS A 74 4.40 3.65 -6.61
CA LYS A 74 3.51 4.74 -6.22
C LYS A 74 3.94 6.02 -6.92
N GLY A 75 3.03 6.60 -7.68
CA GLY A 75 3.22 7.89 -8.34
C GLY A 75 2.24 8.92 -7.81
N TYR A 76 2.68 10.15 -7.72
CA TYR A 76 1.88 11.24 -7.15
C TYR A 76 1.34 12.20 -8.20
N GLY A 77 1.50 11.85 -9.49
CA GLY A 77 1.02 12.70 -10.56
C GLY A 77 1.86 13.94 -10.78
N GLN A 78 1.35 14.85 -11.58
CA GLN A 78 2.06 16.07 -11.89
C GLN A 78 2.12 17.01 -10.69
N GLN A 79 3.32 17.48 -10.37
CA GLN A 79 3.56 18.52 -9.38
C GLN A 79 3.98 19.79 -10.10
N MET A 80 3.73 20.93 -9.48
CA MET A 80 3.94 22.23 -10.11
C MET A 80 5.42 22.57 -10.34
N SER A 81 6.33 21.86 -9.67
CA SER A 81 7.75 22.13 -9.77
C SER A 81 8.55 20.87 -9.51
N GLY A 82 9.87 20.93 -9.69
CA GLY A 82 10.78 19.89 -9.23
C GLY A 82 11.06 19.97 -7.74
N GLY A 83 11.99 19.16 -7.26
CA GLY A 83 12.41 19.16 -5.86
C GLY A 83 11.56 18.32 -4.93
N TYR A 84 10.58 17.62 -5.45
CA TYR A 84 9.78 16.66 -4.66
C TYR A 84 10.53 15.36 -4.48
N SER A 85 10.37 14.76 -3.32
CA SER A 85 10.89 13.44 -3.02
C SER A 85 9.81 12.59 -2.38
N ILE A 86 10.02 11.27 -2.39
CA ILE A 86 9.07 10.32 -1.81
C ILE A 86 9.80 9.51 -0.76
N GLN A 87 9.21 9.42 0.41
CA GLN A 87 9.73 8.63 1.51
C GLN A 87 8.85 7.40 1.71
N VAL A 88 9.47 6.25 1.90
CA VAL A 88 8.76 5.05 2.33
C VAL A 88 8.61 5.13 3.84
N GLU A 89 7.39 5.26 4.31
CA GLU A 89 7.12 5.30 5.74
C GLU A 89 6.97 3.90 6.33
N GLU A 90 6.39 2.98 5.56
CA GLU A 90 6.18 1.62 6.04
C GLU A 90 6.10 0.67 4.86
N LEU A 91 6.74 -0.48 5.00
CA LEU A 91 6.47 -1.65 4.19
C LEU A 91 6.45 -2.84 5.14
N GLY A 92 5.26 -3.37 5.36
CA GLY A 92 5.05 -4.44 6.31
C GLY A 92 4.02 -5.43 5.84
N VAL A 93 3.92 -6.55 6.54
CA VAL A 93 3.01 -7.63 6.18
C VAL A 93 2.29 -8.17 7.41
N THR A 94 1.02 -8.49 7.21
CA THR A 94 0.23 -9.30 8.14
C THR A 94 -0.10 -10.63 7.45
N SER A 95 -0.89 -11.46 8.11
CA SER A 95 -1.37 -12.70 7.49
C SER A 95 -2.27 -12.46 6.28
N GLN A 96 -2.79 -11.25 6.12
CA GLN A 96 -3.81 -10.94 5.11
C GLN A 96 -3.33 -10.03 3.99
N ALA A 97 -2.34 -9.16 4.24
CA ALA A 97 -1.95 -8.15 3.25
C ALA A 97 -0.55 -7.62 3.50
N ILE A 98 0.00 -7.07 2.43
CA ILE A 98 1.21 -6.24 2.47
C ILE A 98 0.75 -4.79 2.51
N PHE A 99 1.32 -4.00 3.43
CA PHE A 99 0.99 -2.58 3.57
C PHE A 99 2.18 -1.75 3.12
N PHE A 100 1.93 -0.87 2.18
CA PHE A 100 2.94 0.01 1.63
C PHE A 100 2.48 1.46 1.79
N LYS A 101 3.17 2.19 2.65
CA LYS A 101 2.85 3.57 2.94
C LYS A 101 3.99 4.48 2.51
N THR A 102 3.65 5.49 1.73
CA THR A 102 4.62 6.48 1.25
C THR A 102 4.17 7.87 1.62
N LYS A 103 5.09 8.82 1.55
CA LYS A 103 4.83 10.22 1.81
C LYS A 103 5.55 11.07 0.77
N LEU A 104 4.82 11.98 0.15
CA LEU A 104 5.40 12.98 -0.75
C LEU A 104 5.93 14.14 0.06
N ILE A 105 7.18 14.51 -0.19
CA ILE A 105 7.85 15.61 0.49
C ILE A 105 8.11 16.70 -0.54
N GLY A 106 7.56 17.89 -0.29
CA GLY A 106 7.73 19.01 -1.18
C GLY A 106 9.11 19.66 -1.06
N PRO A 107 9.44 20.54 -2.01
CA PRO A 107 10.73 21.24 -1.98
C PRO A 107 10.83 22.19 -0.80
N SER A 108 12.00 22.27 -0.19
CA SER A 108 12.30 23.18 0.89
C SER A 108 12.85 24.52 0.38
N ASP A 109 13.30 24.57 -0.88
CA ASP A 109 13.88 25.75 -1.50
C ASP A 109 12.86 26.43 -2.40
N THR A 110 12.56 27.71 -2.13
CA THR A 110 11.62 28.50 -2.91
C THR A 110 12.05 28.73 -4.35
N LYS A 111 13.34 28.66 -4.64
CA LYS A 111 13.86 28.80 -6.01
C LYS A 111 13.42 27.66 -6.91
N ILE A 112 13.15 26.49 -6.36
CA ILE A 112 12.73 25.32 -7.10
C ILE A 112 11.31 25.47 -7.64
N THR A 113 10.49 26.35 -7.06
CA THR A 113 9.12 26.61 -7.53
C THR A 113 9.08 27.19 -8.94
N LEU A 114 10.20 27.70 -9.44
CA LEU A 114 10.32 28.21 -10.82
C LEU A 114 10.73 27.13 -11.82
N SER A 115 11.00 25.91 -11.36
CA SER A 115 11.38 24.83 -12.24
C SER A 115 10.16 24.23 -12.98
N PRO A 116 10.39 23.50 -14.08
CA PRO A 116 9.29 22.84 -14.79
C PRO A 116 8.53 21.86 -13.92
N PRO A 117 7.30 21.51 -14.27
CA PRO A 117 6.56 20.48 -13.58
C PRO A 117 7.32 19.15 -13.51
N SER A 118 7.05 18.38 -12.47
CA SER A 118 7.67 17.08 -12.27
C SER A 118 6.59 16.01 -12.03
N TYR A 119 7.01 14.76 -12.19
CA TYR A 119 6.12 13.60 -12.06
C TYR A 119 6.75 12.58 -11.11
N PRO A 120 6.76 12.86 -9.79
CA PRO A 120 7.46 11.99 -8.85
C PRO A 120 6.77 10.65 -8.71
N TYR A 121 7.58 9.61 -8.74
CA TYR A 121 7.15 8.25 -8.44
C TYR A 121 8.28 7.49 -7.76
N ILE A 122 7.91 6.45 -7.03
CA ILE A 122 8.88 5.58 -6.37
C ILE A 122 8.60 4.14 -6.76
N VAL A 123 9.66 3.37 -6.95
CA VAL A 123 9.59 1.94 -7.19
C VAL A 123 10.40 1.24 -6.11
N VAL A 124 9.77 0.34 -5.40
CA VAL A 124 10.48 -0.54 -4.47
C VAL A 124 10.37 -1.98 -4.97
N LYS A 125 11.41 -2.75 -4.70
CA LYS A 125 11.53 -4.13 -5.11
C LYS A 125 11.65 -5.00 -3.86
N MET A 126 10.90 -6.08 -3.81
CA MET A 126 10.94 -7.03 -2.70
C MET A 126 10.82 -8.46 -3.25
N ALA A 127 11.13 -9.44 -2.41
CA ALA A 127 10.88 -10.82 -2.77
C ALA A 127 9.38 -11.03 -2.98
N TYR A 128 9.02 -11.84 -3.97
CA TYR A 128 7.63 -12.11 -4.26
C TYR A 128 6.91 -12.69 -3.05
N ARG A 129 5.71 -12.18 -2.79
CA ARG A 129 4.79 -12.70 -1.79
C ARG A 129 3.38 -12.71 -2.39
N LYS A 130 2.57 -13.67 -1.94
CA LYS A 130 1.21 -13.87 -2.46
C LYS A 130 0.17 -12.92 -1.87
N GLU A 131 0.47 -12.29 -0.75
CA GLU A 131 -0.50 -11.42 -0.10
C GLU A 131 -0.80 -10.20 -0.98
N PRO A 132 -2.04 -9.71 -1.02
CA PRO A 132 -2.36 -8.49 -1.76
C PRO A 132 -1.69 -7.28 -1.13
N VAL A 133 -1.44 -6.27 -1.96
CA VAL A 133 -0.80 -5.03 -1.51
C VAL A 133 -1.84 -3.96 -1.29
N ILE A 134 -1.80 -3.34 -0.12
CA ILE A 134 -2.63 -2.19 0.24
C ILE A 134 -1.71 -0.97 0.28
N PHE A 135 -2.00 0.01 -0.55
CA PHE A 135 -1.29 1.27 -0.61
C PHE A 135 -1.94 2.27 0.34
N GLU A 136 -1.14 2.92 1.17
CA GLU A 136 -1.61 3.89 2.15
C GLU A 136 -1.00 5.27 1.97
#